data_02d564f43881a203a1ba647db7a40c09
#
_entry.id   02d564f43881a203a1ba647db7a40c09
#
_cell.length_a   1.000
_cell.length_b   1.000
_cell.length_c   1.000
_cell.angle_alpha   90.00
_cell.angle_beta   90.00
_cell.angle_gamma   90.00
#
_symmetry.space_group_name_H-M   'P 1'
#
loop_
_entity.id
_entity.type
_entity.pdbx_description
1 polymer ?
#
loop_
_entity_poly.entity_id
_entity_poly.type
_entity_poly.pdbx_seq_one_letter_code
_entity_poly.pdbx_strand_id
1 'polypeptide(L)'
;YKRQVLPSAEEFQYTIRVVSEITESNGSSSMASVCGGCLSMLDAGVPLKDYVAGVAMGLIKEGNKFAVLTDILGDEDHLGDMDFKVAGTAEGVTALQMDIKIEGITAEIMQAALAQAHEGRQHILGKMHEMAGGGAKELSDFAPRMISFKIDQDKIRDVIGKGGATIRALTEETGTTINIEDDGTVTIASPDTARVEEARRRIEIITAKIEVGQVYEGTVQRLLDFGAIVQLLPGKDGLLHISQIANERVNQVSDYLKEGQQVRVKVIEADEKGRVRLSMKALLKDEAAQA
;
A
#
# COMPACT_ATOMS: atom_id res chain seq x y z
N TYR A 1 13.41 8.89 16.85
CA TYR A 1 13.22 7.48 17.24
C TYR A 1 12.00 6.84 16.56
N LYS A 2 10.93 7.58 16.31
CA LYS A 2 9.72 7.04 15.62
C LYS A 2 10.02 6.61 14.18
N ARG A 3 10.89 7.34 13.45
CA ARG A 3 11.23 7.02 12.06
C ARG A 3 11.96 5.69 11.88
N GLN A 4 12.64 5.19 12.91
CA GLN A 4 13.42 3.95 12.82
C GLN A 4 12.52 2.71 12.76
N VAL A 5 11.34 2.77 13.37
CA VAL A 5 10.38 1.65 13.44
C VAL A 5 9.17 1.83 12.53
N LEU A 6 9.00 3.00 11.88
CA LEU A 6 7.92 3.21 10.94
C LEU A 6 8.15 2.40 9.66
N PRO A 7 7.07 1.91 9.04
CA PRO A 7 7.14 1.31 7.72
C PRO A 7 7.58 2.34 6.67
N SER A 8 8.10 1.86 5.55
CA SER A 8 8.35 2.71 4.38
C SER A 8 7.03 3.17 3.75
N ALA A 9 7.09 4.20 2.90
CA ALA A 9 5.91 4.67 2.17
C ALA A 9 5.38 3.61 1.17
N GLU A 10 6.23 2.67 0.75
CA GLU A 10 5.84 1.55 -0.11
C GLU A 10 5.07 0.48 0.67
N GLU A 11 5.46 0.23 1.94
CA GLU A 11 4.82 -0.75 2.82
C GLU A 11 3.50 -0.23 3.42
N PHE A 12 3.42 1.09 3.67
CA PHE A 12 2.23 1.72 4.27
C PHE A 12 2.01 3.12 3.68
N GLN A 13 1.07 3.23 2.76
CA GLN A 13 0.85 4.42 1.94
C GLN A 13 0.02 5.52 2.63
N TYR A 14 -0.43 5.28 3.86
CA TYR A 14 -1.23 6.24 4.61
C TYR A 14 -0.35 7.26 5.32
N THR A 15 -0.84 8.50 5.41
CA THR A 15 -0.23 9.53 6.26
C THR A 15 -0.48 9.21 7.72
N ILE A 16 0.58 9.10 8.52
CA ILE A 16 0.50 8.83 9.95
C ILE A 16 0.57 10.15 10.71
N ARG A 17 -0.46 10.44 11.51
CA ARG A 17 -0.48 11.53 12.48
C ARG A 17 -0.73 10.97 13.86
N VAL A 18 0.24 11.09 14.77
CA VAL A 18 0.08 10.72 16.18
C VAL A 18 -0.16 11.99 16.99
N VAL A 19 -1.26 12.00 17.74
CA VAL A 19 -1.62 13.08 18.65
C VAL A 19 -1.62 12.52 20.06
N SER A 20 -0.90 13.16 20.98
CA SER A 20 -0.87 12.79 22.41
C SER A 20 -1.31 13.99 23.23
N GLU A 21 -2.38 13.80 23.98
CA GLU A 21 -2.94 14.80 24.90
C GLU A 21 -2.80 14.26 26.33
N ILE A 22 -2.03 14.97 27.16
CA ILE A 22 -1.79 14.60 28.53
C ILE A 22 -2.69 15.46 29.42
N THR A 23 -3.68 14.84 30.03
CA THR A 23 -4.64 15.54 30.90
C THR A 23 -4.18 15.62 32.35
N GLU A 24 -3.38 14.64 32.80
CA GLU A 24 -2.82 14.60 34.15
C GLU A 24 -1.57 13.74 34.12
N SER A 25 -0.53 14.12 34.90
CA SER A 25 0.72 13.38 34.97
C SER A 25 1.43 13.64 36.30
N ASN A 26 2.00 12.59 36.90
CA ASN A 26 2.95 12.67 37.96
C ASN A 26 4.18 11.77 37.69
N GLY A 27 4.72 11.95 36.50
CA GLY A 27 5.85 11.20 35.95
C GLY A 27 6.17 11.74 34.57
N SER A 28 6.81 10.95 33.72
CA SER A 28 7.19 11.40 32.38
C SER A 28 6.06 11.28 31.37
N SER A 29 5.37 12.40 31.11
CA SER A 29 4.36 12.52 30.05
C SER A 29 4.92 12.22 28.66
N SER A 30 6.17 12.59 28.39
CA SER A 30 6.83 12.33 27.11
C SER A 30 7.08 10.83 26.88
N MET A 31 7.48 10.10 27.90
CA MET A 31 7.72 8.65 27.78
C MET A 31 6.40 7.86 27.72
N ALA A 32 5.37 8.31 28.42
CA ALA A 32 4.01 7.81 28.23
C ALA A 32 3.52 8.01 26.79
N SER A 33 3.80 9.18 26.19
CA SER A 33 3.47 9.46 24.76
C SER A 33 4.24 8.58 23.79
N VAL A 34 5.48 8.18 24.12
CA VAL A 34 6.24 7.21 23.30
C VAL A 34 5.55 5.85 23.31
N CYS A 35 5.24 5.31 24.49
CA CYS A 35 4.60 4.01 24.65
C CYS A 35 3.17 4.01 24.06
N GLY A 36 2.35 4.99 24.44
CA GLY A 36 0.98 5.11 23.97
C GLY A 36 0.89 5.37 22.45
N GLY A 37 1.80 6.19 21.89
CA GLY A 37 1.89 6.41 20.46
C GLY A 37 2.30 5.14 19.69
N CYS A 38 3.16 4.31 20.24
CA CYS A 38 3.50 3.00 19.66
C CYS A 38 2.28 2.08 19.66
N LEU A 39 1.61 1.92 20.79
CA LEU A 39 0.41 1.08 20.91
C LEU A 39 -0.74 1.55 20.03
N SER A 40 -0.98 2.86 19.95
CA SER A 40 -2.05 3.42 19.11
C SER A 40 -1.81 3.22 17.62
N MET A 41 -0.55 3.27 17.18
CA MET A 41 -0.23 2.96 15.78
C MET A 41 -0.46 1.49 15.46
N LEU A 42 -0.07 0.58 16.35
CA LEU A 42 -0.33 -0.85 16.17
C LEU A 42 -1.83 -1.16 16.16
N ASP A 43 -2.60 -0.51 17.05
CA ASP A 43 -4.06 -0.66 17.11
C ASP A 43 -4.75 -0.13 15.85
N ALA A 44 -4.19 0.92 15.23
CA ALA A 44 -4.65 1.45 13.95
C ALA A 44 -4.19 0.64 12.72
N GLY A 45 -3.46 -0.45 12.90
CA GLY A 45 -3.00 -1.32 11.82
C GLY A 45 -1.72 -0.86 11.14
N VAL A 46 -0.95 0.06 11.74
CA VAL A 46 0.36 0.46 11.20
C VAL A 46 1.37 -0.66 11.43
N PRO A 47 2.00 -1.23 10.40
CA PRO A 47 2.96 -2.33 10.54
C PRO A 47 4.32 -1.78 11.00
N LEU A 48 4.43 -1.50 12.30
CA LEU A 48 5.69 -1.09 12.91
C LEU A 48 6.70 -2.23 12.85
N LYS A 49 7.96 -1.90 12.62
CA LYS A 49 9.06 -2.88 12.58
C LYS A 49 9.35 -3.51 13.94
N ASP A 50 9.14 -2.75 15.01
CA ASP A 50 9.34 -3.19 16.38
C ASP A 50 8.58 -2.28 17.35
N TYR A 51 8.42 -2.73 18.59
CA TYR A 51 7.88 -1.94 19.69
C TYR A 51 8.94 -0.99 20.25
N VAL A 52 8.52 0.21 20.58
CA VAL A 52 9.37 1.21 21.26
C VAL A 52 8.76 1.59 22.61
N ALA A 53 9.48 1.29 23.67
CA ALA A 53 9.16 1.78 25.01
C ALA A 53 10.06 2.94 25.40
N GLY A 54 9.57 3.80 26.27
CA GLY A 54 10.34 4.88 26.88
C GLY A 54 10.22 4.84 28.38
N VAL A 55 11.29 5.20 29.08
CA VAL A 55 11.36 5.34 30.52
C VAL A 55 12.14 6.60 30.89
N ALA A 56 11.72 7.29 31.97
CA ALA A 56 12.45 8.39 32.56
C ALA A 56 13.23 7.89 33.78
N MET A 57 14.50 8.20 33.78
CA MET A 57 15.44 7.81 34.80
C MET A 57 15.91 9.04 35.56
N GLY A 58 16.27 8.88 36.86
CA GLY A 58 16.83 9.94 37.67
C GLY A 58 18.14 9.51 38.32
N LEU A 59 18.86 10.48 38.87
CA LEU A 59 20.08 10.30 39.61
C LEU A 59 20.03 11.14 40.88
N ILE A 60 20.42 10.54 41.99
CA ILE A 60 20.77 11.23 43.22
C ILE A 60 22.24 10.94 43.53
N LYS A 61 23.03 11.97 43.78
CA LYS A 61 24.48 11.87 44.03
C LYS A 61 24.89 12.65 45.26
N GLU A 62 25.44 11.97 46.24
CA GLU A 62 26.02 12.60 47.43
C GLU A 62 27.51 12.23 47.56
N GLY A 63 28.37 13.19 47.31
CA GLY A 63 29.82 12.96 47.28
C GLY A 63 30.21 11.90 46.26
N ASN A 64 30.71 10.75 46.72
CA ASN A 64 31.10 9.61 45.87
C ASN A 64 30.02 8.53 45.75
N LYS A 65 28.90 8.69 46.47
CA LYS A 65 27.77 7.75 46.38
C LYS A 65 26.74 8.23 45.41
N PHE A 66 26.11 7.32 44.73
CA PHE A 66 25.00 7.64 43.83
C PHE A 66 23.92 6.55 43.85
N ALA A 67 22.71 6.93 43.50
CA ALA A 67 21.58 6.04 43.29
C ALA A 67 20.89 6.43 41.95
N VAL A 68 20.61 5.44 41.14
CA VAL A 68 19.82 5.61 39.91
C VAL A 68 18.37 5.25 40.24
N LEU A 69 17.44 6.09 39.80
CA LEU A 69 16.00 5.91 39.95
C LEU A 69 15.39 5.55 38.61
N THR A 70 14.43 4.62 38.60
CA THR A 70 13.72 4.18 37.43
C THR A 70 12.27 4.67 37.46
N ASP A 71 11.75 5.19 36.33
CA ASP A 71 10.39 5.69 36.19
C ASP A 71 10.05 6.77 37.23
N ILE A 72 10.81 7.85 37.17
CA ILE A 72 10.80 8.92 38.17
C ILE A 72 9.49 9.71 38.20
N LEU A 73 9.09 10.11 39.38
CA LEU A 73 7.99 11.04 39.66
C LEU A 73 8.42 12.49 39.37
N GLY A 74 7.45 13.41 39.30
CA GLY A 74 7.73 14.83 39.10
C GLY A 74 8.65 15.45 40.13
N ASP A 75 8.52 15.08 41.42
CA ASP A 75 9.39 15.57 42.51
C ASP A 75 10.82 14.99 42.37
N GLU A 76 10.95 13.74 41.95
CA GLU A 76 12.26 13.09 41.73
C GLU A 76 12.97 13.69 40.50
N ASP A 77 12.24 14.11 39.46
CA ASP A 77 12.77 14.90 38.37
C ASP A 77 13.26 16.27 38.86
N HIS A 78 12.43 16.99 39.60
CA HIS A 78 12.73 18.36 40.04
C HIS A 78 13.90 18.42 41.03
N LEU A 79 13.96 17.52 42.00
CA LEU A 79 14.94 17.49 43.09
C LEU A 79 16.20 16.67 42.78
N GLY A 80 16.17 15.87 41.73
CA GLY A 80 17.27 15.02 41.32
C GLY A 80 18.46 15.77 40.73
N ASP A 81 19.62 15.14 40.74
CA ASP A 81 20.88 15.69 40.19
C ASP A 81 21.02 15.51 38.68
N MET A 82 20.29 14.58 38.11
CA MET A 82 20.17 14.35 36.68
C MET A 82 18.84 13.64 36.41
N ASP A 83 18.18 14.01 35.31
CA ASP A 83 17.16 13.19 34.71
C ASP A 83 17.56 12.84 33.26
N PHE A 84 17.18 11.66 32.81
CA PHE A 84 17.34 11.28 31.43
C PHE A 84 16.22 10.37 30.95
N LYS A 85 15.83 10.56 29.72
CA LYS A 85 14.76 9.85 29.06
C LYS A 85 15.36 8.94 28.01
N VAL A 86 15.04 7.64 28.11
CA VAL A 86 15.57 6.63 27.21
C VAL A 86 14.41 5.96 26.50
N ALA A 87 14.40 6.01 25.17
CA ALA A 87 13.48 5.24 24.36
C ALA A 87 14.25 4.22 23.52
N GLY A 88 13.62 3.07 23.27
CA GLY A 88 14.25 2.03 22.46
C GLY A 88 13.41 0.78 22.31
N THR A 89 13.91 -0.11 21.46
CA THR A 89 13.37 -1.46 21.23
C THR A 89 13.96 -2.45 22.24
N ALA A 90 13.61 -3.72 22.09
CA ALA A 90 14.26 -4.79 22.85
C ALA A 90 15.77 -4.88 22.57
N GLU A 91 16.19 -4.57 21.35
CA GLU A 91 17.57 -4.69 20.91
C GLU A 91 18.46 -3.53 21.35
N GLY A 92 17.91 -2.31 21.48
CA GLY A 92 18.75 -1.17 21.83
C GLY A 92 18.02 0.16 21.99
N VAL A 93 18.82 1.18 22.31
CA VAL A 93 18.37 2.56 22.48
C VAL A 93 18.21 3.22 21.12
N THR A 94 17.05 3.84 20.88
CA THR A 94 16.73 4.60 19.67
C THR A 94 16.74 6.11 19.89
N ALA A 95 16.55 6.55 21.13
CA ALA A 95 16.66 7.96 21.52
C ALA A 95 17.04 8.10 22.98
N LEU A 96 17.83 9.12 23.25
CA LEU A 96 18.24 9.54 24.60
C LEU A 96 18.16 11.05 24.68
N GLN A 97 17.54 11.53 25.75
CA GLN A 97 17.56 12.93 26.17
C GLN A 97 18.01 13.00 27.60
N MET A 98 18.91 13.90 27.95
CA MET A 98 19.48 14.01 29.30
C MET A 98 19.57 15.46 29.71
N ASP A 99 19.23 15.72 30.98
CA ASP A 99 19.43 16.98 31.65
C ASP A 99 20.28 16.76 32.92
N ILE A 100 21.46 17.37 32.95
CA ILE A 100 22.41 17.25 34.05
C ILE A 100 22.39 18.52 34.86
N LYS A 101 22.01 18.46 36.14
CA LYS A 101 21.83 19.61 37.03
C LYS A 101 23.04 19.83 38.00
N ILE A 102 24.07 18.99 37.84
CA ILE A 102 25.32 19.04 38.61
C ILE A 102 26.51 19.22 37.67
N GLU A 103 27.72 19.44 38.21
CA GLU A 103 28.93 19.74 37.42
C GLU A 103 29.32 18.64 36.42
N GLY A 104 28.78 17.44 36.55
CA GLY A 104 28.97 16.34 35.63
C GLY A 104 28.77 14.97 36.24
N ILE A 105 28.76 13.98 35.37
CA ILE A 105 28.60 12.56 35.71
C ILE A 105 29.79 11.76 35.17
N THR A 106 30.12 10.67 35.83
CA THR A 106 31.19 9.76 35.43
C THR A 106 30.68 8.71 34.44
N ALA A 107 31.59 8.10 33.70
CA ALA A 107 31.26 6.97 32.83
C ALA A 107 30.64 5.79 33.59
N GLU A 108 31.06 5.57 34.85
CA GLU A 108 30.50 4.54 35.72
C GLU A 108 29.02 4.81 36.05
N ILE A 109 28.68 6.06 36.41
CA ILE A 109 27.29 6.47 36.65
C ILE A 109 26.45 6.27 35.38
N MET A 110 26.95 6.69 34.24
CA MET A 110 26.21 6.53 32.94
C MET A 110 26.02 5.05 32.61
N GLN A 111 27.01 4.22 32.81
CA GLN A 111 26.92 2.79 32.55
C GLN A 111 25.87 2.13 33.44
N ALA A 112 25.86 2.45 34.72
CA ALA A 112 24.86 1.95 35.67
C ALA A 112 23.44 2.44 35.28
N ALA A 113 23.31 3.71 34.95
CA ALA A 113 22.04 4.32 34.54
C ALA A 113 21.47 3.70 33.25
N LEU A 114 22.28 3.48 32.27
CA LEU A 114 21.85 2.85 31.00
C LEU A 114 21.50 1.36 31.21
N ALA A 115 22.22 0.63 32.04
CA ALA A 115 21.89 -0.75 32.38
C ALA A 115 20.51 -0.85 33.05
N GLN A 116 20.27 -0.01 34.08
CA GLN A 116 18.99 0.04 34.78
C GLN A 116 17.85 0.53 33.87
N ALA A 117 18.11 1.48 33.00
CA ALA A 117 17.14 1.93 31.98
C ALA A 117 16.79 0.80 30.98
N HIS A 118 17.74 -0.06 30.64
CA HIS A 118 17.49 -1.25 29.84
C HIS A 118 16.48 -2.19 30.52
N GLU A 119 16.69 -2.50 31.79
CA GLU A 119 15.77 -3.34 32.57
C GLU A 119 14.37 -2.73 32.65
N GLY A 120 14.28 -1.42 32.93
CA GLY A 120 13.00 -0.69 32.93
C GLY A 120 12.28 -0.74 31.59
N ARG A 121 12.99 -0.52 30.47
CA ARG A 121 12.41 -0.63 29.12
C ARG A 121 11.94 -2.03 28.81
N GLN A 122 12.71 -3.07 29.17
CA GLN A 122 12.29 -4.47 28.92
C GLN A 122 11.01 -4.80 29.67
N HIS A 123 10.88 -4.33 30.93
CA HIS A 123 9.65 -4.49 31.69
C HIS A 123 8.45 -3.83 31.01
N ILE A 124 8.60 -2.58 30.59
CA ILE A 124 7.54 -1.82 29.87
C ILE A 124 7.19 -2.49 28.53
N LEU A 125 8.19 -2.90 27.73
CA LEU A 125 7.98 -3.64 26.51
C LEU A 125 7.18 -4.91 26.72
N GLY A 126 7.46 -5.66 27.81
CA GLY A 126 6.69 -6.84 28.18
C GLY A 126 5.21 -6.51 28.40
N LYS A 127 4.89 -5.42 29.10
CA LYS A 127 3.51 -4.95 29.29
C LYS A 127 2.85 -4.49 27.99
N MET A 128 3.59 -3.81 27.12
CA MET A 128 3.09 -3.41 25.80
C MET A 128 2.77 -4.63 24.94
N HIS A 129 3.61 -5.65 24.94
CA HIS A 129 3.35 -6.90 24.23
C HIS A 129 2.12 -7.65 24.75
N GLU A 130 1.94 -7.73 26.08
CA GLU A 130 0.74 -8.30 26.68
C GLU A 130 -0.55 -7.62 26.18
N MET A 131 -0.53 -6.29 26.03
CA MET A 131 -1.68 -5.48 25.60
C MET A 131 -1.94 -5.56 24.09
N ALA A 132 -0.90 -5.51 23.27
CA ALA A 132 -1.04 -5.44 21.82
C ALA A 132 -1.26 -6.80 21.14
N GLY A 133 -1.05 -7.92 21.86
CA GLY A 133 -1.36 -9.25 21.35
C GLY A 133 -0.49 -9.74 20.18
N GLY A 134 0.71 -9.16 20.00
CA GLY A 134 1.72 -9.69 19.08
C GLY A 134 1.89 -8.98 17.73
N GLY A 135 1.36 -7.78 17.54
CA GLY A 135 1.61 -7.01 16.32
C GLY A 135 0.54 -6.00 15.93
N ALA A 136 0.64 -5.49 14.72
CA ALA A 136 -0.37 -4.60 14.16
C ALA A 136 -1.69 -5.34 13.94
N LYS A 137 -2.79 -4.69 14.30
CA LYS A 137 -4.14 -5.18 13.98
C LYS A 137 -4.42 -5.00 12.49
N GLU A 138 -5.43 -5.70 12.00
CA GLU A 138 -5.97 -5.40 10.67
C GLU A 138 -6.56 -3.98 10.64
N LEU A 139 -6.49 -3.35 9.47
CA LEU A 139 -7.13 -2.05 9.27
C LEU A 139 -8.64 -2.16 9.56
N SER A 140 -9.15 -1.18 10.29
CA SER A 140 -10.59 -1.07 10.56
C SER A 140 -11.40 -1.14 9.25
N ASP A 141 -12.59 -1.74 9.30
CA ASP A 141 -13.52 -1.76 8.16
C ASP A 141 -13.97 -0.36 7.74
N PHE A 142 -13.86 0.62 8.64
CA PHE A 142 -14.16 2.03 8.36
C PHE A 142 -12.95 2.81 7.83
N ALA A 143 -11.76 2.22 7.84
CA ALA A 143 -10.58 2.88 7.28
C ALA A 143 -10.68 2.95 5.75
N PRO A 144 -10.33 4.07 5.12
CA PRO A 144 -10.24 4.15 3.67
C PRO A 144 -9.30 3.06 3.15
N ARG A 145 -9.76 2.27 2.20
CA ARG A 145 -8.91 1.28 1.52
C ARG A 145 -8.12 1.97 0.42
N MET A 146 -6.85 1.65 0.35
CA MET A 146 -5.94 2.17 -0.65
C MET A 146 -5.18 1.01 -1.29
N ILE A 147 -5.16 0.96 -2.61
CA ILE A 147 -4.33 0.03 -3.37
C ILE A 147 -3.42 0.82 -4.30
N SER A 148 -2.24 0.29 -4.54
CA SER A 148 -1.30 0.83 -5.51
C SER A 148 -0.77 -0.30 -6.39
N PHE A 149 -0.70 -0.03 -7.69
CA PHE A 149 -0.15 -0.95 -8.68
C PHE A 149 0.47 -0.17 -9.84
N LYS A 150 1.29 -0.85 -10.64
CA LYS A 150 1.94 -0.22 -11.79
C LYS A 150 1.23 -0.59 -13.09
N ILE A 151 1.13 0.41 -13.95
CA ILE A 151 0.77 0.26 -15.38
C ILE A 151 1.96 0.67 -16.24
N ASP A 152 1.97 0.23 -17.49
CA ASP A 152 2.98 0.69 -18.44
C ASP A 152 2.84 2.21 -18.67
N GLN A 153 3.96 2.92 -18.74
CA GLN A 153 3.96 4.38 -18.92
C GLN A 153 3.27 4.83 -20.23
N ASP A 154 3.36 4.02 -21.29
CA ASP A 154 2.66 4.28 -22.56
C ASP A 154 1.13 4.22 -22.43
N LYS A 155 0.62 3.56 -21.37
CA LYS A 155 -0.82 3.42 -21.06
C LYS A 155 -1.39 4.53 -20.17
N ILE A 156 -0.54 5.34 -19.55
CA ILE A 156 -0.99 6.46 -18.71
C ILE A 156 -1.98 7.36 -19.48
N ARG A 157 -1.68 7.65 -20.74
CA ARG A 157 -2.54 8.49 -21.59
C ARG A 157 -3.90 7.88 -21.86
N ASP A 158 -3.97 6.55 -21.98
CA ASP A 158 -5.22 5.82 -22.21
C ASP A 158 -6.12 5.90 -20.96
N VAL A 159 -5.53 5.77 -19.76
CA VAL A 159 -6.27 5.87 -18.48
C VAL A 159 -6.71 7.31 -18.20
N ILE A 160 -5.86 8.30 -18.46
CA ILE A 160 -6.21 9.71 -18.29
C ILE A 160 -7.29 10.11 -19.31
N GLY A 161 -7.13 9.68 -20.56
CA GLY A 161 -8.02 10.03 -21.67
C GLY A 161 -7.84 11.48 -22.15
N LYS A 162 -8.49 11.82 -23.25
CA LYS A 162 -8.41 13.18 -23.86
C LYS A 162 -8.92 14.24 -22.87
N GLY A 163 -8.03 15.14 -22.46
CA GLY A 163 -8.35 16.20 -21.49
C GLY A 163 -8.81 15.69 -20.12
N GLY A 164 -8.41 14.46 -19.73
CA GLY A 164 -8.77 13.86 -18.45
C GLY A 164 -10.18 13.26 -18.40
N ALA A 165 -10.84 13.04 -19.53
CA ALA A 165 -12.23 12.59 -19.56
C ALA A 165 -12.41 11.18 -18.99
N THR A 166 -11.49 10.24 -19.32
CA THR A 166 -11.59 8.85 -18.88
C THR A 166 -11.40 8.73 -17.37
N ILE A 167 -10.38 9.37 -16.83
CA ILE A 167 -10.11 9.30 -15.38
C ILE A 167 -11.21 9.97 -14.55
N ARG A 168 -11.80 11.07 -15.05
CA ARG A 168 -12.93 11.71 -14.37
C ARG A 168 -14.16 10.80 -14.37
N ALA A 169 -14.50 10.19 -15.50
CA ALA A 169 -15.61 9.26 -15.59
C ALA A 169 -15.40 8.05 -14.65
N LEU A 170 -14.19 7.47 -14.63
CA LEU A 170 -13.84 6.40 -13.69
C LEU A 170 -14.06 6.83 -12.23
N THR A 171 -13.53 7.99 -11.86
CA THR A 171 -13.65 8.53 -10.49
C THR A 171 -15.12 8.75 -10.08
N GLU A 172 -15.92 9.34 -10.97
CA GLU A 172 -17.34 9.61 -10.72
C GLU A 172 -18.18 8.33 -10.63
N GLU A 173 -18.00 7.42 -11.59
CA GLU A 173 -18.79 6.19 -11.65
C GLU A 173 -18.46 5.19 -10.54
N THR A 174 -17.20 5.10 -10.15
CA THR A 174 -16.77 4.18 -9.08
C THR A 174 -16.82 4.83 -7.69
N GLY A 175 -16.89 6.16 -7.61
CA GLY A 175 -16.84 6.90 -6.33
C GLY A 175 -15.51 6.72 -5.61
N THR A 176 -14.40 6.63 -6.37
CA THR A 176 -13.05 6.47 -5.85
C THR A 176 -12.21 7.71 -6.12
N THR A 177 -11.10 7.87 -5.42
CA THR A 177 -10.06 8.82 -5.78
C THR A 177 -8.94 8.06 -6.49
N ILE A 178 -8.57 8.50 -7.69
CA ILE A 178 -7.53 7.85 -8.50
C ILE A 178 -6.41 8.86 -8.75
N ASN A 179 -5.18 8.50 -8.40
CA ASN A 179 -3.96 9.25 -8.69
C ASN A 179 -3.05 8.41 -9.58
N ILE A 180 -2.38 9.05 -10.53
CA ILE A 180 -1.43 8.40 -11.45
C ILE A 180 -0.16 9.24 -11.47
N GLU A 181 0.96 8.58 -11.20
CA GLU A 181 2.28 9.18 -11.22
C GLU A 181 2.95 8.96 -12.59
N ASP A 182 3.95 9.79 -12.91
CA ASP A 182 4.65 9.73 -14.21
C ASP A 182 5.41 8.41 -14.44
N ASP A 183 5.73 7.69 -13.37
CA ASP A 183 6.40 6.38 -13.42
C ASP A 183 5.42 5.21 -13.69
N GLY A 184 4.13 5.49 -13.84
CA GLY A 184 3.06 4.52 -14.05
C GLY A 184 2.44 3.97 -12.77
N THR A 185 2.80 4.47 -11.59
CA THR A 185 2.15 4.08 -10.34
C THR A 185 0.74 4.65 -10.29
N VAL A 186 -0.24 3.78 -10.15
CA VAL A 186 -1.66 4.13 -9.97
C VAL A 186 -2.06 3.84 -8.53
N THR A 187 -2.60 4.84 -7.85
CA THR A 187 -3.15 4.71 -6.50
C THR A 187 -4.65 4.96 -6.53
N ILE A 188 -5.42 4.03 -5.98
CA ILE A 188 -6.88 4.11 -5.88
C ILE A 188 -7.27 4.08 -4.41
N ALA A 189 -8.09 5.03 -3.97
CA ALA A 189 -8.58 5.12 -2.60
C ALA A 189 -10.10 5.26 -2.54
N SER A 190 -10.74 4.52 -1.62
CA SER A 190 -12.17 4.66 -1.28
C SER A 190 -12.44 4.04 0.10
N PRO A 191 -13.46 4.52 0.84
CA PRO A 191 -13.96 3.83 2.03
C PRO A 191 -14.54 2.43 1.74
N ASP A 192 -14.92 2.16 0.49
CA ASP A 192 -15.55 0.92 0.05
C ASP A 192 -14.58 0.08 -0.80
N THR A 193 -14.21 -1.08 -0.28
CA THR A 193 -13.29 -2.02 -0.95
C THR A 193 -13.82 -2.48 -2.31
N ALA A 194 -15.13 -2.73 -2.44
CA ALA A 194 -15.71 -3.18 -3.71
C ALA A 194 -15.55 -2.12 -4.81
N ARG A 195 -15.64 -0.84 -4.46
CA ARG A 195 -15.41 0.27 -5.40
C ARG A 195 -13.95 0.36 -5.84
N VAL A 196 -13.02 0.13 -4.91
CA VAL A 196 -11.58 0.12 -5.22
C VAL A 196 -11.26 -0.99 -6.22
N GLU A 197 -11.77 -2.20 -6.00
CA GLU A 197 -11.57 -3.34 -6.90
C GLU A 197 -12.23 -3.13 -8.26
N GLU A 198 -13.41 -2.52 -8.31
CA GLU A 198 -14.07 -2.19 -9.58
C GLU A 198 -13.27 -1.15 -10.37
N ALA A 199 -12.76 -0.10 -9.72
CA ALA A 199 -11.90 0.90 -10.37
C ALA A 199 -10.61 0.25 -10.90
N ARG A 200 -9.98 -0.62 -10.12
CA ARG A 200 -8.81 -1.40 -10.52
C ARG A 200 -9.10 -2.24 -11.76
N ARG A 201 -10.16 -3.02 -11.72
CA ARG A 201 -10.57 -3.88 -12.83
C ARG A 201 -10.77 -3.08 -14.13
N ARG A 202 -11.40 -1.91 -14.04
CA ARG A 202 -11.62 -1.03 -15.22
C ARG A 202 -10.30 -0.49 -15.77
N ILE A 203 -9.36 -0.09 -14.90
CA ILE A 203 -8.04 0.37 -15.33
C ILE A 203 -7.25 -0.79 -15.98
N GLU A 204 -7.31 -1.99 -15.42
CA GLU A 204 -6.68 -3.18 -15.99
C GLU A 204 -7.22 -3.48 -17.39
N ILE A 205 -8.54 -3.35 -17.62
CA ILE A 205 -9.16 -3.51 -18.95
C ILE A 205 -8.65 -2.45 -19.94
N ILE A 206 -8.57 -1.18 -19.52
CA ILE A 206 -8.07 -0.08 -20.38
C ILE A 206 -6.61 -0.32 -20.77
N THR A 207 -5.79 -0.78 -19.81
CA THR A 207 -4.35 -0.96 -19.98
C THR A 207 -3.97 -2.31 -20.58
N ALA A 208 -4.89 -3.30 -20.57
CA ALA A 208 -4.64 -4.65 -21.08
C ALA A 208 -4.05 -4.61 -22.50
N LYS A 209 -3.01 -5.39 -22.74
CA LYS A 209 -2.44 -5.59 -24.08
C LYS A 209 -3.14 -6.74 -24.77
N ILE A 210 -3.35 -6.61 -26.07
CA ILE A 210 -3.85 -7.71 -26.89
C ILE A 210 -2.63 -8.55 -27.28
N GLU A 211 -2.65 -9.82 -26.87
CA GLU A 211 -1.55 -10.75 -27.11
C GLU A 211 -1.83 -11.67 -28.31
N VAL A 212 -0.84 -11.86 -29.16
CA VAL A 212 -0.90 -12.80 -30.29
C VAL A 212 -1.01 -14.23 -29.75
N GLY A 213 -1.91 -15.00 -30.32
CA GLY A 213 -2.18 -16.37 -29.93
C GLY A 213 -3.28 -16.53 -28.86
N GLN A 214 -3.67 -15.47 -28.17
CA GLN A 214 -4.75 -15.49 -27.19
C GLN A 214 -6.13 -15.49 -27.85
N VAL A 215 -7.11 -16.08 -27.15
CA VAL A 215 -8.50 -16.16 -27.55
C VAL A 215 -9.31 -15.15 -26.76
N TYR A 216 -10.12 -14.37 -27.47
CA TYR A 216 -11.00 -13.36 -26.90
C TYR A 216 -12.45 -13.61 -27.28
N GLU A 217 -13.36 -13.27 -26.39
CA GLU A 217 -14.77 -13.10 -26.72
C GLU A 217 -15.00 -11.65 -27.12
N GLY A 218 -15.26 -11.41 -28.40
CA GLY A 218 -15.45 -10.07 -28.91
C GLY A 218 -16.84 -9.85 -29.46
N THR A 219 -17.24 -8.58 -29.62
CA THR A 219 -18.53 -8.21 -30.20
C THR A 219 -18.31 -7.62 -31.59
N VAL A 220 -19.03 -8.12 -32.55
CA VAL A 220 -19.02 -7.60 -33.93
C VAL A 220 -19.61 -6.18 -33.94
N GLN A 221 -18.77 -5.17 -34.19
CA GLN A 221 -19.18 -3.76 -34.21
C GLN A 221 -19.73 -3.36 -35.55
N ARG A 222 -19.11 -3.84 -36.64
CA ARG A 222 -19.48 -3.48 -37.98
C ARG A 222 -19.07 -4.57 -38.98
N LEU A 223 -19.93 -4.80 -39.97
CA LEU A 223 -19.64 -5.66 -41.09
C LEU A 223 -19.06 -4.84 -42.26
N LEU A 224 -18.09 -5.42 -42.95
CA LEU A 224 -17.43 -4.90 -44.15
C LEU A 224 -17.49 -5.97 -45.26
N ASP A 225 -17.37 -5.59 -46.52
CA ASP A 225 -17.38 -6.54 -47.67
C ASP A 225 -16.27 -7.61 -47.52
N PHE A 226 -15.13 -7.24 -46.91
CA PHE A 226 -13.96 -8.09 -46.77
C PHE A 226 -13.75 -8.67 -45.39
N GLY A 227 -14.69 -8.45 -44.44
CA GLY A 227 -14.56 -8.94 -43.06
C GLY A 227 -15.47 -8.24 -42.07
N ALA A 228 -15.13 -8.35 -40.81
CA ALA A 228 -15.84 -7.70 -39.72
C ALA A 228 -14.87 -7.00 -38.74
N ILE A 229 -15.27 -5.86 -38.19
CA ILE A 229 -14.60 -5.22 -37.08
C ILE A 229 -15.20 -5.81 -35.81
N VAL A 230 -14.34 -6.41 -34.99
CA VAL A 230 -14.72 -7.05 -33.75
C VAL A 230 -14.02 -6.34 -32.59
N GLN A 231 -14.79 -5.83 -31.65
CA GLN A 231 -14.28 -5.24 -30.43
C GLN A 231 -13.92 -6.35 -29.47
N LEU A 232 -12.65 -6.41 -29.07
CA LEU A 232 -12.10 -7.39 -28.13
C LEU A 232 -12.15 -6.90 -26.67
N LEU A 233 -11.76 -5.64 -26.49
CA LEU A 233 -11.78 -4.91 -25.23
C LEU A 233 -12.29 -3.48 -25.48
N PRO A 234 -12.76 -2.75 -24.47
CA PRO A 234 -13.17 -1.35 -24.64
C PRO A 234 -12.08 -0.53 -25.33
N GLY A 235 -12.42 0.07 -26.49
CA GLY A 235 -11.49 0.85 -27.30
C GLY A 235 -10.42 0.06 -28.07
N LYS A 236 -10.52 -1.26 -28.13
CA LYS A 236 -9.57 -2.13 -28.85
C LYS A 236 -10.30 -3.06 -29.81
N ASP A 237 -10.18 -2.77 -31.08
CA ASP A 237 -10.85 -3.49 -32.15
C ASP A 237 -9.84 -4.31 -32.96
N GLY A 238 -10.31 -5.40 -33.54
CA GLY A 238 -9.55 -6.21 -34.48
C GLY A 238 -10.32 -6.49 -35.74
N LEU A 239 -9.60 -6.73 -36.85
CA LEU A 239 -10.16 -7.11 -38.11
C LEU A 239 -10.24 -8.64 -38.22
N LEU A 240 -11.45 -9.16 -38.34
CA LEU A 240 -11.73 -10.53 -38.74
C LEU A 240 -11.97 -10.57 -40.25
N HIS A 241 -10.92 -10.91 -41.01
CA HIS A 241 -11.01 -10.98 -42.46
C HIS A 241 -11.92 -12.12 -42.92
N ILE A 242 -12.63 -11.97 -44.03
CA ILE A 242 -13.58 -12.97 -44.56
C ILE A 242 -12.97 -14.37 -44.68
N SER A 243 -11.71 -14.49 -45.08
CA SER A 243 -11.00 -15.79 -45.17
C SER A 243 -10.67 -16.44 -43.82
N GLN A 244 -10.90 -15.77 -42.69
CA GLN A 244 -10.61 -16.21 -41.34
C GLN A 244 -11.87 -16.51 -40.53
N ILE A 245 -13.06 -16.43 -41.14
CA ILE A 245 -14.35 -16.68 -40.47
C ILE A 245 -14.60 -18.20 -40.36
N ALA A 246 -14.50 -18.95 -41.46
CA ALA A 246 -14.79 -20.37 -41.52
C ALA A 246 -13.71 -21.15 -42.30
N ASN A 247 -13.76 -22.49 -42.20
CA ASN A 247 -12.87 -23.37 -42.95
C ASN A 247 -13.25 -23.45 -44.43
N GLU A 248 -14.52 -23.24 -44.77
CA GLU A 248 -15.06 -23.20 -46.13
C GLU A 248 -14.95 -21.78 -46.75
N ARG A 249 -15.24 -21.67 -48.03
CA ARG A 249 -15.20 -20.37 -48.70
C ARG A 249 -16.45 -19.55 -48.34
N VAL A 250 -16.22 -18.46 -47.61
CA VAL A 250 -17.26 -17.48 -47.27
C VAL A 250 -17.44 -16.52 -48.48
N ASN A 251 -18.66 -16.42 -48.96
CA ASN A 251 -18.96 -15.51 -50.10
C ASN A 251 -19.42 -14.13 -49.62
N GLN A 252 -20.21 -14.10 -48.54
CA GLN A 252 -20.66 -12.86 -47.89
C GLN A 252 -20.46 -12.96 -46.37
N VAL A 253 -19.96 -11.91 -45.77
CA VAL A 253 -19.71 -11.85 -44.29
C VAL A 253 -21.03 -11.92 -43.53
N SER A 254 -22.09 -11.33 -44.05
CA SER A 254 -23.44 -11.31 -43.49
C SER A 254 -24.11 -12.67 -43.37
N ASP A 255 -23.63 -13.70 -44.12
CA ASP A 255 -24.16 -15.06 -44.01
C ASP A 255 -23.72 -15.76 -42.70
N TYR A 256 -22.61 -15.30 -42.12
CA TYR A 256 -21.98 -15.91 -40.92
C TYR A 256 -22.00 -15.02 -39.69
N LEU A 257 -22.02 -13.69 -39.87
CA LEU A 257 -21.89 -12.74 -38.78
C LEU A 257 -22.98 -11.66 -38.84
N LYS A 258 -23.39 -11.18 -37.67
CA LYS A 258 -24.32 -10.06 -37.52
C LYS A 258 -23.71 -9.00 -36.58
N GLU A 259 -24.01 -7.72 -36.84
CA GLU A 259 -23.65 -6.64 -35.91
C GLU A 259 -24.27 -6.90 -34.53
N GLY A 260 -23.48 -6.65 -33.46
CA GLY A 260 -23.86 -6.97 -32.07
C GLY A 260 -23.66 -8.44 -31.66
N GLN A 261 -23.31 -9.35 -32.59
CA GLN A 261 -23.07 -10.76 -32.27
C GLN A 261 -21.77 -10.92 -31.48
N GLN A 262 -21.81 -11.73 -30.43
CA GLN A 262 -20.62 -12.18 -29.72
C GLN A 262 -19.96 -13.34 -30.48
N VAL A 263 -18.65 -13.25 -30.65
CA VAL A 263 -17.84 -14.23 -31.37
C VAL A 263 -16.54 -14.53 -30.61
N ARG A 264 -16.15 -15.79 -30.60
CA ARG A 264 -14.82 -16.18 -30.09
C ARG A 264 -13.82 -16.09 -31.24
N VAL A 265 -12.75 -15.34 -31.01
CA VAL A 265 -11.71 -15.11 -32.01
C VAL A 265 -10.33 -15.27 -31.41
N LYS A 266 -9.40 -15.82 -32.19
CA LYS A 266 -7.99 -15.90 -31.82
C LYS A 266 -7.23 -14.77 -32.51
N VAL A 267 -6.36 -14.11 -31.77
CA VAL A 267 -5.46 -13.08 -32.31
C VAL A 267 -4.34 -13.77 -33.06
N ILE A 268 -4.23 -13.53 -34.37
CA ILE A 268 -3.19 -14.13 -35.21
C ILE A 268 -2.04 -13.17 -35.49
N GLU A 269 -2.30 -11.87 -35.40
CA GLU A 269 -1.29 -10.83 -35.63
C GLU A 269 -1.69 -9.57 -34.87
N ALA A 270 -0.72 -8.90 -34.27
CA ALA A 270 -0.86 -7.56 -33.70
C ALA A 270 0.38 -6.75 -34.07
N ASP A 271 0.21 -5.63 -34.75
CA ASP A 271 1.34 -4.78 -35.13
C ASP A 271 1.56 -3.64 -34.11
N GLU A 272 2.73 -3.01 -34.18
CA GLU A 272 3.11 -1.89 -33.32
C GLU A 272 2.20 -0.65 -33.46
N LYS A 273 1.42 -0.59 -34.54
CA LYS A 273 0.44 0.48 -34.81
C LYS A 273 -0.95 0.17 -34.23
N GLY A 274 -1.07 -0.93 -33.47
CA GLY A 274 -2.33 -1.34 -32.84
C GLY A 274 -3.33 -2.01 -33.78
N ARG A 275 -2.94 -2.43 -34.98
CA ARG A 275 -3.81 -3.17 -35.87
C ARG A 275 -3.78 -4.65 -35.49
N VAL A 276 -4.93 -5.19 -35.13
CA VAL A 276 -5.10 -6.57 -34.69
C VAL A 276 -5.84 -7.38 -35.75
N ARG A 277 -5.27 -8.53 -36.11
CA ARG A 277 -5.91 -9.49 -37.03
C ARG A 277 -6.42 -10.69 -36.26
N LEU A 278 -7.64 -11.10 -36.57
CA LEU A 278 -8.41 -12.10 -35.89
C LEU A 278 -8.71 -13.30 -36.78
N SER A 279 -8.89 -14.45 -36.14
CA SER A 279 -9.30 -15.70 -36.82
C SER A 279 -10.25 -16.51 -35.96
N MET A 280 -11.40 -16.86 -36.48
CA MET A 280 -12.27 -17.90 -35.97
C MET A 280 -11.81 -19.28 -36.48
N LYS A 281 -11.30 -19.33 -37.69
CA LYS A 281 -10.78 -20.55 -38.34
C LYS A 281 -9.63 -21.20 -37.53
N ALA A 282 -8.77 -20.39 -36.88
CA ALA A 282 -7.70 -20.91 -36.07
C ALA A 282 -8.22 -21.66 -34.83
N LEU A 283 -9.33 -21.24 -34.24
CA LEU A 283 -9.97 -21.95 -33.12
C LEU A 283 -10.52 -23.31 -33.55
N LEU A 284 -11.19 -23.37 -34.71
CA LEU A 284 -11.74 -24.62 -35.24
C LEU A 284 -10.63 -25.66 -35.53
N LYS A 285 -9.44 -25.21 -35.89
CA LYS A 285 -8.27 -26.08 -36.08
C LYS A 285 -7.68 -26.57 -34.75
N ASP A 286 -7.61 -25.70 -33.75
CA ASP A 286 -7.10 -26.06 -32.44
C ASP A 286 -8.04 -27.05 -31.73
N GLU A 287 -9.36 -26.86 -31.84
CA GLU A 287 -10.37 -27.78 -31.29
C GLU A 287 -10.34 -29.16 -31.99
N ALA A 288 -10.12 -29.17 -33.33
CA ALA A 288 -9.99 -30.42 -34.10
C ALA A 288 -8.67 -31.17 -33.83
N ALA A 289 -7.63 -30.49 -33.32
CA ALA A 289 -6.35 -31.09 -32.97
C ALA A 289 -6.31 -31.62 -31.54
N GLN A 290 -7.28 -31.25 -30.70
CA GLN A 290 -7.46 -31.73 -29.32
C GLN A 290 -8.49 -32.83 -29.15
N ALA A 291 -9.28 -33.12 -30.18
CA ALA A 291 -10.26 -34.22 -30.27
C ALA A 291 -9.65 -35.43 -30.97
#